data_d5eb9b1d6c3680c29a3ed41693748bbb
#
_entry.id   d5eb9b1d6c3680c29a3ed41693748bbb
#
_cell.length_a   1.000
_cell.length_b   1.000
_cell.length_c   1.000
_cell.angle_alpha   90.00
_cell.angle_beta   90.00
_cell.angle_gamma   90.00
#
_symmetry.space_group_name_H-M   'P 1'
#
loop_
_entity.id
_entity.type
_entity.pdbx_description
1 polymer ?
#
loop_
_entity_poly.entity_id
_entity_poly.type
_entity_poly.pdbx_seq_one_letter_code
_entity_poly.pdbx_strand_id
1 'polypeptide(L)'
;MAEPQLLLNYIGHLPECPTWSAEEHALYWADILEGEIHRYHLPTAEHTVLSFHEEVGCFALREQGGFIVAMRTGIWLTDKHGLLRRKVCDNPSNPQLARFNDGGTDSLGRFYAGTFWGPGDYNGALLMRIDNDLTPKVIQCDIHGHNGLAFSPDNQWMFTSDTPNGVIYRTPLDEQGEPGRREVFRQFKEGEGIPDGAAMDVEGCYWSALFDGWRIARFSPQGEQLEEYRMPVRCPTMVCFGGDDMKTLFITTTRENMDADEVAKYPLSGGIFILPVNVAGMKKSRFIER
;
A
#
# COMPACT_ATOMS: atom_id res chain seq x y z
N MET A 1 -25.92 2.20 1.53
CA MET A 1 -24.54 1.71 1.30
C MET A 1 -23.96 1.36 2.67
N ALA A 2 -23.11 0.34 2.76
CA ALA A 2 -22.39 0.06 4.00
C ALA A 2 -21.50 1.26 4.37
N GLU A 3 -21.32 1.51 5.66
CA GLU A 3 -20.44 2.57 6.15
C GLU A 3 -19.18 1.96 6.77
N PRO A 4 -18.00 2.60 6.61
CA PRO A 4 -16.77 2.17 7.25
C PRO A 4 -16.91 2.16 8.77
N GLN A 5 -16.51 1.05 9.40
CA GLN A 5 -16.54 0.86 10.84
C GLN A 5 -15.12 0.72 11.38
N LEU A 6 -14.87 1.28 12.57
CA LEU A 6 -13.60 1.11 13.25
C LEU A 6 -13.41 -0.36 13.64
N LEU A 7 -12.36 -1.00 13.13
CA LEU A 7 -11.98 -2.37 13.50
C LEU A 7 -11.14 -2.37 14.78
N LEU A 8 -10.16 -1.50 14.83
CA LEU A 8 -9.20 -1.42 15.93
C LEU A 8 -8.97 0.04 16.29
N ASN A 9 -9.18 0.38 17.54
CA ASN A 9 -8.82 1.68 18.09
C ASN A 9 -7.30 1.73 18.38
N TYR A 10 -6.55 1.51 17.34
CA TYR A 10 -5.11 1.73 17.28
C TYR A 10 -4.89 3.18 16.84
N ILE A 11 -3.93 3.83 17.47
CA ILE A 11 -3.60 5.21 17.16
C ILE A 11 -2.24 5.20 16.47
N GLY A 12 -2.26 4.91 15.16
CA GLY A 12 -1.07 4.93 14.32
C GLY A 12 -0.67 6.32 13.89
N HIS A 13 0.62 6.49 13.65
CA HIS A 13 1.15 7.73 13.09
C HIS A 13 0.94 7.76 11.58
N LEU A 14 1.45 6.74 10.86
CA LEU A 14 1.27 6.55 9.43
C LEU A 14 1.03 5.07 9.09
N PRO A 15 -0.12 4.50 9.48
CA PRO A 15 -0.54 3.16 9.08
C PRO A 15 -0.70 3.05 7.56
N GLU A 16 -0.04 2.02 6.99
CA GLU A 16 0.08 1.79 5.56
C GLU A 16 0.26 0.31 5.23
N CYS A 17 0.29 -0.02 3.96
CA CYS A 17 0.59 -1.35 3.44
C CYS A 17 -0.28 -2.47 4.05
N PRO A 18 -1.62 -2.29 4.21
CA PRO A 18 -2.47 -3.35 4.76
C PRO A 18 -2.37 -4.60 3.88
N THR A 19 -2.23 -5.76 4.53
CA THR A 19 -2.04 -7.04 3.85
C THR A 19 -2.81 -8.12 4.60
N TRP A 20 -3.75 -8.78 3.92
CA TRP A 20 -4.54 -9.87 4.47
C TRP A 20 -3.85 -11.22 4.26
N SER A 21 -3.70 -11.99 5.34
CA SER A 21 -3.32 -13.39 5.31
C SER A 21 -4.54 -14.27 5.54
N ALA A 22 -5.06 -14.90 4.48
CA ALA A 22 -6.21 -15.79 4.58
C ALA A 22 -5.89 -17.06 5.38
N GLU A 23 -4.63 -17.54 5.30
CA GLU A 23 -4.17 -18.72 6.05
C GLU A 23 -4.17 -18.52 7.56
N GLU A 24 -3.86 -17.28 7.98
CA GLU A 24 -3.77 -16.91 9.38
C GLU A 24 -5.02 -16.19 9.90
N HIS A 25 -6.01 -15.90 9.04
CA HIS A 25 -7.13 -15.00 9.35
C HIS A 25 -6.68 -13.70 10.03
N ALA A 26 -5.58 -13.12 9.54
CA ALA A 26 -4.93 -11.97 10.15
C ALA A 26 -4.71 -10.84 9.15
N LEU A 27 -4.92 -9.61 9.63
CA LEU A 27 -4.53 -8.40 8.95
C LEU A 27 -3.15 -7.97 9.43
N TYR A 28 -2.27 -7.67 8.49
CA TYR A 28 -0.97 -7.02 8.71
C TYR A 28 -1.00 -5.60 8.17
N TRP A 29 -0.25 -4.69 8.77
CA TRP A 29 0.01 -3.35 8.23
C TRP A 29 1.34 -2.81 8.76
N ALA A 30 1.93 -1.86 8.06
CA ALA A 30 3.07 -1.09 8.56
C ALA A 30 2.57 0.18 9.26
N ASP A 31 3.22 0.62 10.33
CA ASP A 31 3.25 2.02 10.72
C ASP A 31 4.61 2.57 10.30
N ILE A 32 4.62 3.31 9.19
CA ILE A 32 5.86 3.68 8.50
C ILE A 32 6.79 4.43 9.43
N LEU A 33 6.28 5.48 10.09
CA LEU A 33 7.09 6.41 10.86
C LEU A 33 7.55 5.83 12.21
N GLU A 34 6.80 4.85 12.75
CA GLU A 34 7.18 4.12 13.96
C GLU A 34 8.15 2.96 13.65
N GLY A 35 8.32 2.59 12.37
CA GLY A 35 9.16 1.47 11.96
C GLY A 35 8.60 0.14 12.43
N GLU A 36 7.29 -0.06 12.31
CA GLU A 36 6.60 -1.20 12.87
C GLU A 36 5.82 -1.97 11.82
N ILE A 37 5.75 -3.30 11.97
CA ILE A 37 4.77 -4.17 11.29
C ILE A 37 3.84 -4.73 12.35
N HIS A 38 2.57 -4.47 12.19
CA HIS A 38 1.50 -4.94 13.06
C HIS A 38 0.83 -6.17 12.48
N ARG A 39 0.30 -7.02 13.36
CA ARG A 39 -0.52 -8.17 13.03
C ARG A 39 -1.74 -8.20 13.94
N TYR A 40 -2.92 -8.22 13.35
CA TYR A 40 -4.18 -8.36 14.07
C TYR A 40 -4.89 -9.64 13.63
N HIS A 41 -5.03 -10.61 14.54
CA HIS A 41 -5.71 -11.86 14.29
C HIS A 41 -7.22 -11.68 14.56
N LEU A 42 -8.03 -11.68 13.51
CA LEU A 42 -9.46 -11.35 13.59
C LEU A 42 -10.24 -12.25 14.57
N PRO A 43 -10.09 -13.59 14.56
CA PRO A 43 -10.87 -14.47 15.43
C PRO A 43 -10.65 -14.27 16.93
N THR A 44 -9.44 -13.91 17.35
CA THR A 44 -9.07 -13.75 18.77
C THR A 44 -8.92 -12.30 19.20
N ALA A 45 -8.96 -11.35 18.27
CA ALA A 45 -8.62 -9.95 18.47
C ALA A 45 -7.21 -9.74 19.07
N GLU A 46 -6.31 -10.69 18.87
CA GLU A 46 -4.91 -10.56 19.29
C GLU A 46 -4.16 -9.61 18.37
N HIS A 47 -3.52 -8.60 18.96
CA HIS A 47 -2.71 -7.62 18.27
C HIS A 47 -1.25 -7.75 18.71
N THR A 48 -0.35 -7.99 17.75
CA THR A 48 1.08 -8.11 17.96
C THR A 48 1.84 -7.14 17.08
N VAL A 49 3.03 -6.73 17.50
CA VAL A 49 3.86 -5.73 16.83
C VAL A 49 5.29 -6.25 16.67
N LEU A 50 5.86 -6.05 15.49
CA LEU A 50 7.28 -6.26 15.20
C LEU A 50 7.89 -4.89 14.96
N SER A 51 8.85 -4.50 15.80
CA SER A 51 9.53 -3.20 15.72
C SER A 51 10.88 -3.33 15.04
N PHE A 52 11.17 -2.38 14.16
CA PHE A 52 12.44 -2.24 13.45
C PHE A 52 13.14 -0.95 13.89
N HIS A 53 14.42 -0.83 13.58
CA HIS A 53 15.24 0.30 14.03
C HIS A 53 15.19 1.51 13.07
N GLU A 54 14.42 1.42 12.01
CA GLU A 54 14.19 2.47 11.02
C GLU A 54 12.81 2.33 10.37
N GLU A 55 12.35 3.35 9.68
CA GLU A 55 11.05 3.37 9.01
C GLU A 55 10.87 2.18 8.06
N VAL A 56 9.66 1.61 8.08
CA VAL A 56 9.20 0.53 7.20
C VAL A 56 8.19 1.08 6.21
N GLY A 57 8.59 1.32 4.98
CA GLY A 57 7.69 1.85 3.93
C GLY A 57 6.63 0.83 3.54
N CYS A 58 7.05 -0.35 3.14
CA CYS A 58 6.17 -1.44 2.77
C CYS A 58 6.83 -2.80 3.00
N PHE A 59 6.00 -3.85 2.92
CA PHE A 59 6.45 -5.22 3.05
C PHE A 59 5.56 -6.19 2.26
N ALA A 60 6.03 -7.42 2.08
CA ALA A 60 5.20 -8.53 1.67
C ALA A 60 5.51 -9.79 2.51
N LEU A 61 4.48 -10.64 2.68
CA LEU A 61 4.65 -11.96 3.25
C LEU A 61 5.45 -12.83 2.28
N ARG A 62 6.37 -13.65 2.79
CA ARG A 62 7.16 -14.58 1.98
C ARG A 62 6.53 -15.97 1.96
N GLU A 63 6.67 -16.66 0.84
CA GLU A 63 6.26 -18.07 0.71
C GLU A 63 7.00 -18.98 1.71
N GLN A 64 8.27 -18.69 1.94
CA GLN A 64 9.13 -19.42 2.87
C GLN A 64 8.94 -18.99 4.33
N GLY A 65 7.97 -18.11 4.61
CA GLY A 65 7.72 -17.51 5.92
C GLY A 65 8.57 -16.26 6.18
N GLY A 66 8.07 -15.41 7.08
CA GLY A 66 8.63 -14.09 7.35
C GLY A 66 8.25 -13.05 6.29
N PHE A 67 9.09 -12.04 6.13
CA PHE A 67 8.79 -10.87 5.31
C PHE A 67 9.95 -10.50 4.38
N ILE A 68 9.64 -9.90 3.24
CA ILE A 68 10.52 -8.98 2.55
C ILE A 68 10.06 -7.57 2.92
N VAL A 69 10.99 -6.72 3.39
CA VAL A 69 10.69 -5.42 3.99
C VAL A 69 11.52 -4.33 3.32
N ALA A 70 10.86 -3.29 2.84
CA ALA A 70 11.50 -2.08 2.33
C ALA A 70 11.60 -1.05 3.46
N MET A 71 12.80 -0.94 4.02
CA MET A 71 13.14 -0.02 5.10
C MET A 71 13.85 1.21 4.53
N ARG A 72 13.96 2.29 5.31
CA ARG A 72 14.55 3.55 4.82
C ARG A 72 15.89 3.37 4.08
N THR A 73 16.77 2.52 4.60
CA THR A 73 18.13 2.35 4.05
C THR A 73 18.26 1.22 3.03
N GLY A 74 17.24 0.40 2.82
CA GLY A 74 17.30 -0.71 1.86
C GLY A 74 16.21 -1.76 2.06
N ILE A 75 16.30 -2.83 1.27
CA ILE A 75 15.35 -3.95 1.29
C ILE A 75 16.00 -5.16 1.95
N TRP A 76 15.24 -5.81 2.86
CA TRP A 76 15.71 -6.90 3.69
C TRP A 76 14.75 -8.10 3.66
N LEU A 77 15.33 -9.30 3.82
CA LEU A 77 14.57 -10.50 4.19
C LEU A 77 14.60 -10.67 5.70
N THR A 78 13.46 -11.02 6.28
CA THR A 78 13.32 -11.34 7.70
C THR A 78 12.80 -12.74 7.91
N ASP A 79 12.92 -13.26 9.12
CA ASP A 79 12.11 -14.40 9.55
C ASP A 79 10.72 -13.95 10.05
N LYS A 80 9.91 -14.92 10.48
CA LYS A 80 8.53 -14.69 10.99
C LYS A 80 8.46 -13.85 12.28
N HIS A 81 9.59 -13.67 12.96
CA HIS A 81 9.70 -12.85 14.17
C HIS A 81 10.27 -11.44 13.88
N GLY A 82 10.41 -11.07 12.60
CA GLY A 82 10.94 -9.77 12.20
C GLY A 82 12.47 -9.66 12.30
N LEU A 83 13.18 -10.74 12.65
CA LEU A 83 14.63 -10.68 12.72
C LEU A 83 15.23 -10.56 11.31
N LEU A 84 16.01 -9.50 11.07
CA LEU A 84 16.70 -9.28 9.81
C LEU A 84 17.69 -10.42 9.53
N ARG A 85 17.56 -11.05 8.37
CA ARG A 85 18.36 -12.21 7.96
C ARG A 85 19.32 -11.88 6.83
N ARG A 86 18.86 -11.13 5.83
CA ARG A 86 19.67 -10.80 4.66
C ARG A 86 19.26 -9.44 4.10
N LYS A 87 20.24 -8.58 3.86
CA LYS A 87 20.05 -7.38 3.04
C LYS A 87 20.03 -7.79 1.57
N VAL A 88 18.99 -7.38 0.85
CA VAL A 88 18.83 -7.64 -0.58
C VAL A 88 19.54 -6.56 -1.39
N CYS A 89 19.25 -5.29 -1.07
CA CYS A 89 19.89 -4.15 -1.71
C CYS A 89 19.78 -2.89 -0.84
N ASP A 90 20.57 -1.87 -1.17
CA ASP A 90 20.44 -0.52 -0.61
C ASP A 90 19.26 0.21 -1.22
N ASN A 91 18.79 1.27 -0.54
CA ASN A 91 17.90 2.24 -1.16
C ASN A 91 18.64 2.93 -2.31
N PRO A 92 18.12 2.90 -3.55
CA PRO A 92 18.81 3.50 -4.71
C PRO A 92 18.80 5.02 -4.67
N SER A 93 17.90 5.63 -3.89
CA SER A 93 17.89 7.08 -3.62
C SER A 93 18.68 7.37 -2.34
N ASN A 94 19.01 8.67 -2.15
CA ASN A 94 19.60 9.09 -0.87
C ASN A 94 18.58 8.88 0.27
N PRO A 95 18.84 8.00 1.26
CA PRO A 95 17.89 7.72 2.33
C PRO A 95 17.63 8.89 3.28
N GLN A 96 18.43 9.95 3.24
CA GLN A 96 18.14 11.19 3.98
C GLN A 96 17.05 12.03 3.30
N LEU A 97 16.85 11.87 2.00
CA LEU A 97 15.91 12.64 1.18
C LEU A 97 14.71 11.83 0.73
N ALA A 98 14.86 10.51 0.59
CA ALA A 98 13.79 9.62 0.13
C ALA A 98 13.69 8.38 1.01
N ARG A 99 12.49 8.02 1.43
CA ARG A 99 12.17 6.74 2.06
C ARG A 99 11.41 5.84 1.11
N PHE A 100 11.40 4.54 1.36
CA PHE A 100 10.39 3.69 0.75
C PHE A 100 9.00 4.05 1.26
N ASN A 101 7.99 3.81 0.43
CA ASN A 101 6.60 4.13 0.70
C ASN A 101 5.72 2.92 0.38
N ASP A 102 4.92 2.97 -0.66
CA ASP A 102 4.02 1.89 -1.04
C ASP A 102 4.73 0.80 -1.86
N GLY A 103 4.18 -0.42 -1.79
CA GLY A 103 4.70 -1.58 -2.51
C GLY A 103 3.84 -2.82 -2.30
N GLY A 104 4.26 -3.90 -2.93
CA GLY A 104 3.56 -5.17 -2.88
C GLY A 104 4.15 -6.19 -3.84
N THR A 105 3.39 -7.25 -4.13
CA THR A 105 3.83 -8.31 -5.01
C THR A 105 2.94 -8.45 -6.24
N ASP A 106 3.54 -8.82 -7.37
CA ASP A 106 2.80 -9.24 -8.55
C ASP A 106 2.40 -10.73 -8.48
N SER A 107 1.68 -11.19 -9.49
CA SER A 107 1.24 -12.59 -9.58
C SER A 107 2.38 -13.59 -9.75
N LEU A 108 3.57 -13.14 -10.17
CA LEU A 108 4.78 -13.96 -10.28
C LEU A 108 5.56 -14.05 -8.96
N GLY A 109 5.08 -13.40 -7.90
CA GLY A 109 5.73 -13.37 -6.59
C GLY A 109 6.98 -12.50 -6.54
N ARG A 110 7.12 -11.50 -7.42
CA ARG A 110 8.18 -10.49 -7.36
C ARG A 110 7.74 -9.34 -6.49
N PHE A 111 8.66 -8.74 -5.73
CA PHE A 111 8.35 -7.65 -4.81
C PHE A 111 8.66 -6.29 -5.45
N TYR A 112 7.72 -5.37 -5.32
CA TYR A 112 7.86 -3.98 -5.76
C TYR A 112 7.85 -3.06 -4.55
N ALA A 113 8.71 -2.05 -4.58
CA ALA A 113 8.77 -1.00 -3.56
C ALA A 113 9.08 0.35 -4.21
N GLY A 114 8.20 1.30 -4.01
CA GLY A 114 8.35 2.66 -4.48
C GLY A 114 8.88 3.59 -3.39
N THR A 115 9.51 4.70 -3.80
CA THR A 115 10.01 5.71 -2.87
C THR A 115 9.15 6.97 -2.89
N PHE A 116 9.28 7.78 -1.84
CA PHE A 116 8.71 9.12 -1.73
C PHE A 116 9.85 10.12 -1.60
N TRP A 117 9.86 11.16 -2.46
CA TRP A 117 10.87 12.21 -2.45
C TRP A 117 10.48 13.35 -1.49
N GLY A 118 11.13 13.40 -0.34
CA GLY A 118 10.77 14.32 0.75
C GLY A 118 10.93 15.80 0.44
N PRO A 119 12.00 16.27 -0.27
CA PRO A 119 12.19 17.69 -0.53
C PRO A 119 11.11 18.35 -1.39
N GLY A 120 10.44 17.58 -2.27
CA GLY A 120 9.37 18.12 -3.11
C GLY A 120 9.82 19.07 -4.23
N ASP A 121 11.11 19.16 -4.50
CA ASP A 121 11.69 20.09 -5.46
C ASP A 121 11.75 19.54 -6.89
N TYR A 122 11.68 18.23 -7.07
CA TYR A 122 11.56 17.55 -8.35
C TYR A 122 11.02 16.12 -8.19
N ASN A 123 10.72 15.44 -9.29
CA ASN A 123 10.22 14.07 -9.31
C ASN A 123 11.38 13.06 -9.10
N GLY A 124 11.93 13.02 -7.88
CA GLY A 124 13.10 12.21 -7.52
C GLY A 124 12.79 10.80 -6.99
N ALA A 125 11.52 10.42 -6.95
CA ALA A 125 11.12 9.09 -6.52
C ALA A 125 11.19 8.06 -7.66
N LEU A 126 11.25 6.80 -7.29
CA LEU A 126 11.34 5.68 -8.21
C LEU A 126 10.55 4.47 -7.69
N LEU A 127 10.26 3.52 -8.59
CA LEU A 127 9.75 2.19 -8.27
C LEU A 127 10.82 1.15 -8.58
N MET A 128 11.17 0.35 -7.58
CA MET A 128 12.02 -0.83 -7.72
C MET A 128 11.20 -2.10 -7.78
N ARG A 129 11.76 -3.12 -8.43
CA ARG A 129 11.31 -4.51 -8.36
C ARG A 129 12.46 -5.40 -7.89
N ILE A 130 12.16 -6.30 -6.99
CA ILE A 130 13.05 -7.40 -6.59
C ILE A 130 12.53 -8.67 -7.25
N ASP A 131 13.31 -9.21 -8.16
CA ASP A 131 13.00 -10.46 -8.86
C ASP A 131 13.15 -11.69 -7.92
N ASN A 132 12.67 -12.84 -8.33
CA ASN A 132 12.68 -14.05 -7.49
C ASN A 132 14.08 -14.57 -7.15
N ASP A 133 15.11 -14.18 -7.90
CA ASP A 133 16.54 -14.44 -7.64
C ASP A 133 17.21 -13.36 -6.78
N LEU A 134 16.41 -12.45 -6.23
CA LEU A 134 16.82 -11.28 -5.45
C LEU A 134 17.55 -10.19 -6.26
N THR A 135 17.48 -10.21 -7.58
CA THR A 135 18.04 -9.14 -8.42
C THR A 135 17.16 -7.89 -8.34
N PRO A 136 17.71 -6.72 -7.90
CA PRO A 136 16.98 -5.46 -7.88
C PRO A 136 16.98 -4.81 -9.27
N LYS A 137 15.83 -4.24 -9.67
CA LYS A 137 15.67 -3.46 -10.90
C LYS A 137 14.90 -2.17 -10.64
N VAL A 138 15.30 -1.06 -11.23
CA VAL A 138 14.48 0.15 -11.28
C VAL A 138 13.50 0.01 -12.43
N ILE A 139 12.20 0.11 -12.13
CA ILE A 139 11.10 -0.11 -13.08
C ILE A 139 10.53 1.21 -13.59
N GLN A 140 10.40 2.20 -12.71
CA GLN A 140 9.90 3.53 -13.04
C GLN A 140 10.71 4.59 -12.30
N CYS A 141 10.78 5.78 -12.89
CA CYS A 141 11.34 7.00 -12.32
C CYS A 141 10.48 8.20 -12.75
N ASP A 142 10.91 9.39 -12.45
CA ASP A 142 10.19 10.64 -12.80
C ASP A 142 8.80 10.74 -12.15
N ILE A 143 8.71 10.34 -10.88
CA ILE A 143 7.56 10.52 -10.00
C ILE A 143 7.99 11.23 -8.73
N HIS A 144 7.06 11.91 -8.06
CA HIS A 144 7.35 12.61 -6.81
C HIS A 144 7.15 11.68 -5.60
N GLY A 145 6.04 10.97 -5.54
CA GLY A 145 5.71 10.06 -4.45
C GLY A 145 4.95 8.84 -4.94
N HIS A 146 5.61 7.68 -4.89
CA HIS A 146 5.04 6.43 -5.37
C HIS A 146 4.00 5.89 -4.38
N ASN A 147 2.81 5.61 -4.90
CA ASN A 147 1.68 5.00 -4.20
C ASN A 147 0.83 4.13 -5.14
N GLY A 148 -0.24 3.55 -4.59
CA GLY A 148 -1.33 2.93 -5.33
C GLY A 148 -0.93 1.75 -6.20
N LEU A 149 0.10 0.97 -5.79
CA LEU A 149 0.52 -0.20 -6.56
C LEU A 149 -0.57 -1.27 -6.57
N ALA A 150 -1.04 -1.61 -7.77
CA ALA A 150 -1.97 -2.71 -8.00
C ALA A 150 -1.75 -3.33 -9.39
N PHE A 151 -2.20 -4.58 -9.55
CA PHE A 151 -2.11 -5.31 -10.82
C PHE A 151 -3.50 -5.77 -11.25
N SER A 152 -3.80 -5.67 -12.55
CA SER A 152 -5.07 -6.17 -13.08
C SER A 152 -5.20 -7.69 -12.96
N PRO A 153 -6.45 -8.23 -12.88
CA PRO A 153 -6.66 -9.68 -12.73
C PRO A 153 -6.06 -10.53 -13.86
N ASP A 154 -5.96 -9.97 -15.05
CA ASP A 154 -5.35 -10.60 -16.23
C ASP A 154 -3.83 -10.41 -16.33
N ASN A 155 -3.22 -9.70 -15.34
CA ASN A 155 -1.81 -9.35 -15.30
C ASN A 155 -1.29 -8.53 -16.50
N GLN A 156 -2.18 -7.87 -17.24
CA GLN A 156 -1.79 -7.04 -18.40
C GLN A 156 -1.46 -5.60 -18.01
N TRP A 157 -1.86 -5.16 -16.80
CA TRP A 157 -1.69 -3.78 -16.36
C TRP A 157 -1.14 -3.71 -14.94
N MET A 158 -0.16 -2.83 -14.75
CA MET A 158 0.29 -2.34 -13.46
C MET A 158 -0.22 -0.92 -13.27
N PHE A 159 -0.81 -0.62 -12.11
CA PHE A 159 -1.27 0.70 -11.71
C PHE A 159 -0.35 1.27 -10.65
N THR A 160 -0.12 2.57 -10.71
CA THR A 160 0.67 3.33 -9.72
C THR A 160 0.10 4.73 -9.58
N SER A 161 0.17 5.30 -8.37
CA SER A 161 -0.18 6.70 -8.13
C SER A 161 1.07 7.53 -7.92
N ASP A 162 1.03 8.77 -8.40
CA ASP A 162 1.95 9.84 -8.01
C ASP A 162 1.14 10.83 -7.17
N THR A 163 1.15 10.59 -5.85
CA THR A 163 0.25 11.27 -4.91
C THR A 163 0.39 12.77 -4.94
N PRO A 164 1.60 13.38 -4.82
CA PRO A 164 1.73 14.84 -4.84
C PRO A 164 1.28 15.48 -6.15
N ASN A 165 1.39 14.76 -7.27
CA ASN A 165 0.95 15.23 -8.57
C ASN A 165 -0.53 14.90 -8.87
N GLY A 166 -1.22 14.19 -7.96
CA GLY A 166 -2.64 13.88 -8.05
C GLY A 166 -3.00 13.04 -9.27
N VAL A 167 -2.16 12.06 -9.64
CA VAL A 167 -2.37 11.27 -10.85
C VAL A 167 -2.25 9.78 -10.57
N ILE A 168 -3.13 8.99 -11.19
CA ILE A 168 -2.97 7.53 -11.29
C ILE A 168 -2.51 7.23 -12.72
N TYR A 169 -1.46 6.45 -12.83
CA TYR A 169 -0.96 5.89 -14.07
C TYR A 169 -1.34 4.42 -14.20
N ARG A 170 -1.44 3.94 -15.43
CA ARG A 170 -1.41 2.52 -15.75
C ARG A 170 -0.30 2.24 -16.74
N THR A 171 0.34 1.09 -16.59
CA THR A 171 1.48 0.67 -17.39
C THR A 171 1.17 -0.72 -17.96
N PRO A 172 1.20 -0.92 -19.29
CA PRO A 172 0.98 -2.25 -19.86
C PRO A 172 2.15 -3.16 -19.51
N LEU A 173 1.85 -4.43 -19.26
CA LEU A 173 2.84 -5.47 -18.97
C LEU A 173 2.85 -6.48 -20.12
N ASP A 174 4.03 -6.96 -20.50
CA ASP A 174 4.16 -8.09 -21.41
C ASP A 174 3.93 -9.43 -20.70
N GLU A 175 4.03 -10.54 -21.44
CA GLU A 175 3.83 -11.90 -20.90
C GLU A 175 4.82 -12.28 -19.79
N GLN A 176 5.97 -11.62 -19.72
CA GLN A 176 6.99 -11.78 -18.68
C GLN A 176 6.75 -10.79 -17.51
N GLY A 177 5.74 -9.93 -17.63
CA GLY A 177 5.43 -8.87 -16.67
C GLY A 177 6.47 -7.73 -16.69
N GLU A 178 7.14 -7.51 -17.83
CA GLU A 178 8.00 -6.33 -18.01
C GLU A 178 7.15 -5.13 -18.45
N PRO A 179 7.41 -3.95 -17.86
CA PRO A 179 6.57 -2.78 -18.08
C PRO A 179 6.87 -2.09 -19.42
N GLY A 180 5.81 -1.73 -20.12
CA GLY A 180 5.84 -0.84 -21.27
C GLY A 180 5.80 0.64 -20.88
N ARG A 181 5.31 1.48 -21.78
CA ARG A 181 5.16 2.91 -21.53
C ARG A 181 3.92 3.18 -20.70
N ARG A 182 4.09 3.87 -19.53
CA ARG A 182 2.97 4.31 -18.70
C ARG A 182 2.12 5.37 -19.40
N GLU A 183 0.83 5.36 -19.09
CA GLU A 183 -0.14 6.34 -19.53
C GLU A 183 -0.99 6.82 -18.35
N VAL A 184 -1.56 8.03 -18.46
CA VAL A 184 -2.47 8.55 -17.43
C VAL A 184 -3.76 7.74 -17.46
N PHE A 185 -4.09 7.14 -16.30
CA PHE A 185 -5.36 6.47 -16.08
C PHE A 185 -6.40 7.46 -15.54
N ARG A 186 -6.01 8.28 -14.54
CA ARG A 186 -6.86 9.33 -13.99
C ARG A 186 -6.05 10.49 -13.44
N GLN A 187 -6.49 11.71 -13.72
CA GLN A 187 -6.00 12.95 -13.11
C GLN A 187 -7.05 13.49 -12.14
N PHE A 188 -6.62 13.79 -10.91
CA PHE A 188 -7.47 14.41 -9.87
C PHE A 188 -7.37 15.93 -9.92
N LYS A 189 -8.48 16.58 -9.57
CA LYS A 189 -8.62 18.03 -9.47
C LYS A 189 -8.52 18.47 -8.00
N GLU A 190 -8.27 19.74 -7.80
CA GLU A 190 -8.32 20.35 -6.49
C GLU A 190 -9.67 20.08 -5.78
N GLY A 191 -9.62 19.65 -4.50
CA GLY A 191 -10.78 19.27 -3.70
C GLY A 191 -11.31 17.85 -3.90
N GLU A 192 -10.77 17.08 -4.85
CA GLU A 192 -11.15 15.67 -5.01
C GLU A 192 -10.39 14.72 -4.05
N GLY A 193 -9.42 15.24 -3.29
CA GLY A 193 -8.41 14.44 -2.61
C GLY A 193 -7.33 13.97 -3.58
N ILE A 194 -6.28 13.37 -3.06
CA ILE A 194 -5.16 12.87 -3.87
C ILE A 194 -5.06 11.35 -3.75
N PRO A 195 -4.73 10.62 -4.85
CA PRO A 195 -4.70 9.17 -4.84
C PRO A 195 -3.52 8.68 -4.00
N ASP A 196 -3.82 7.84 -3.02
CA ASP A 196 -2.86 7.21 -2.14
C ASP A 196 -2.79 5.70 -2.40
N GLY A 197 -2.74 4.85 -1.40
CA GLY A 197 -2.69 3.41 -1.57
C GLY A 197 -3.96 2.80 -2.19
N ALA A 198 -3.82 1.63 -2.79
CA ALA A 198 -4.89 1.03 -3.60
C ALA A 198 -4.94 -0.50 -3.54
N ALA A 199 -6.06 -1.04 -4.06
CA ALA A 199 -6.25 -2.45 -4.32
C ALA A 199 -7.08 -2.67 -5.59
N MET A 200 -7.03 -3.88 -6.15
CA MET A 200 -7.79 -4.28 -7.32
C MET A 200 -8.87 -5.30 -6.95
N ASP A 201 -10.06 -5.18 -7.52
CA ASP A 201 -11.09 -6.21 -7.41
C ASP A 201 -11.06 -7.21 -8.58
N VAL A 202 -11.85 -8.29 -8.45
CA VAL A 202 -11.90 -9.35 -9.47
C VAL A 202 -12.55 -8.92 -10.78
N GLU A 203 -13.26 -7.79 -10.80
CA GLU A 203 -13.87 -7.20 -11.99
C GLU A 203 -12.89 -6.25 -12.72
N GLY A 204 -11.66 -6.09 -12.19
CA GLY A 204 -10.64 -5.21 -12.73
C GLY A 204 -10.84 -3.74 -12.37
N CYS A 205 -11.68 -3.43 -11.38
CA CYS A 205 -11.84 -2.07 -10.90
C CYS A 205 -10.79 -1.73 -9.85
N TYR A 206 -10.25 -0.52 -9.95
CA TYR A 206 -9.23 0.03 -9.08
C TYR A 206 -9.87 0.76 -7.89
N TRP A 207 -9.52 0.36 -6.68
CA TRP A 207 -9.98 0.99 -5.44
C TRP A 207 -8.86 1.83 -4.85
N SER A 208 -9.09 3.12 -4.68
CA SER A 208 -8.10 4.05 -4.14
C SER A 208 -8.58 4.69 -2.85
N ALA A 209 -7.70 4.73 -1.86
CA ALA A 209 -7.80 5.69 -0.78
C ALA A 209 -7.52 7.09 -1.34
N LEU A 210 -8.34 8.08 -0.97
CA LEU A 210 -8.16 9.45 -1.39
C LEU A 210 -7.74 10.29 -0.16
N PHE A 211 -6.44 10.50 -0.03
CA PHE A 211 -5.84 11.32 1.03
C PHE A 211 -6.39 12.75 0.93
N ASP A 212 -6.72 13.38 2.04
CA ASP A 212 -7.47 14.65 2.12
C ASP A 212 -8.86 14.63 1.47
N GLY A 213 -9.28 13.48 0.93
CA GLY A 213 -10.54 13.32 0.21
C GLY A 213 -11.68 12.77 1.07
N TRP A 214 -11.43 12.32 2.30
CA TRP A 214 -12.45 11.77 3.22
C TRP A 214 -13.19 10.55 2.66
N ARG A 215 -12.60 9.79 1.73
CA ARG A 215 -13.29 8.70 1.07
C ARG A 215 -12.36 7.67 0.45
N ILE A 216 -12.94 6.50 0.21
CA ILE A 216 -12.44 5.48 -0.70
C ILE A 216 -13.26 5.58 -1.98
N ALA A 217 -12.64 5.46 -3.15
CA ALA A 217 -13.32 5.48 -4.44
C ALA A 217 -12.97 4.24 -5.27
N ARG A 218 -13.97 3.73 -6.01
CA ARG A 218 -13.87 2.62 -6.95
C ARG A 218 -13.93 3.15 -8.38
N PHE A 219 -12.95 2.78 -9.20
CA PHE A 219 -12.84 3.22 -10.59
C PHE A 219 -12.94 2.03 -11.54
N SER A 220 -13.69 2.19 -12.63
CA SER A 220 -13.77 1.19 -13.69
C SER A 220 -12.41 0.98 -14.37
N PRO A 221 -12.22 -0.10 -15.17
CA PRO A 221 -11.01 -0.27 -15.99
C PRO A 221 -10.74 0.89 -16.97
N GLN A 222 -11.71 1.75 -17.22
CA GLN A 222 -11.59 2.95 -18.05
C GLN A 222 -11.31 4.24 -17.25
N GLY A 223 -11.23 4.15 -15.89
CA GLY A 223 -10.96 5.30 -15.02
C GLY A 223 -12.20 6.11 -14.63
N GLU A 224 -13.40 5.63 -14.91
CA GLU A 224 -14.64 6.25 -14.48
C GLU A 224 -14.93 5.91 -13.01
N GLN A 225 -15.30 6.89 -12.19
CA GLN A 225 -15.69 6.65 -10.80
C GLN A 225 -17.06 5.98 -10.77
N LEU A 226 -17.11 4.77 -10.19
CA LEU A 226 -18.34 3.97 -10.08
C LEU A 226 -19.00 4.13 -8.71
N GLU A 227 -18.19 4.10 -7.65
CA GLU A 227 -18.65 4.12 -6.26
C GLU A 227 -17.71 4.97 -5.42
N GLU A 228 -18.25 5.51 -4.33
CA GLU A 228 -17.45 6.13 -3.26
C GLU A 228 -18.03 5.80 -1.89
N TYR A 229 -17.15 5.74 -0.89
CA TYR A 229 -17.50 5.46 0.50
C TYR A 229 -16.84 6.52 1.38
N ARG A 230 -17.67 7.34 2.04
CA ARG A 230 -17.17 8.40 2.91
C ARG A 230 -16.56 7.82 4.17
N MET A 231 -15.37 8.30 4.51
CA MET A 231 -14.66 7.96 5.73
C MET A 231 -15.00 8.94 6.86
N PRO A 232 -15.03 8.48 8.13
CA PRO A 232 -15.20 9.35 9.28
C PRO A 232 -13.95 10.18 9.62
N VAL A 233 -12.86 9.98 8.87
CA VAL A 233 -11.56 10.66 9.03
C VAL A 233 -11.06 11.21 7.70
N ARG A 234 -10.22 12.25 7.74
CA ARG A 234 -9.78 13.02 6.57
C ARG A 234 -8.90 12.21 5.62
N CYS A 235 -7.94 11.47 6.17
CA CYS A 235 -6.85 10.87 5.42
C CYS A 235 -6.86 9.34 5.53
N PRO A 236 -7.71 8.62 4.74
CA PRO A 236 -7.43 7.21 4.46
C PRO A 236 -6.15 7.13 3.64
N THR A 237 -5.30 6.13 3.94
CA THR A 237 -3.99 5.97 3.31
C THR A 237 -3.98 4.82 2.32
N MET A 238 -4.47 3.63 2.71
CA MET A 238 -4.47 2.49 1.80
C MET A 238 -5.64 1.55 2.08
N VAL A 239 -5.93 0.68 1.13
CA VAL A 239 -6.95 -0.37 1.22
C VAL A 239 -6.39 -1.73 0.86
N CYS A 240 -6.91 -2.79 1.49
CA CYS A 240 -6.75 -4.16 1.00
C CYS A 240 -8.03 -4.96 1.21
N PHE A 241 -8.27 -5.91 0.32
CA PHE A 241 -9.35 -6.86 0.49
C PHE A 241 -8.96 -8.03 1.38
N GLY A 242 -9.92 -8.57 2.12
CA GLY A 242 -9.75 -9.74 2.94
C GLY A 242 -11.07 -10.33 3.40
N GLY A 243 -11.03 -11.11 4.49
CA GLY A 243 -12.11 -11.98 4.89
C GLY A 243 -12.14 -13.28 4.09
N ASP A 244 -13.01 -14.21 4.47
CA ASP A 244 -13.07 -15.54 3.83
C ASP A 244 -13.54 -15.47 2.37
N ASP A 245 -14.41 -14.52 2.05
CA ASP A 245 -14.97 -14.29 0.73
C ASP A 245 -14.28 -13.14 -0.04
N MET A 246 -13.23 -12.54 0.54
CA MET A 246 -12.53 -11.38 -0.02
C MET A 246 -13.43 -10.15 -0.25
N LYS A 247 -14.52 -10.02 0.48
CA LYS A 247 -15.47 -8.89 0.39
C LYS A 247 -15.43 -7.94 1.59
N THR A 248 -14.40 -8.03 2.39
CA THR A 248 -14.13 -7.07 3.44
C THR A 248 -12.97 -6.18 3.01
N LEU A 249 -13.21 -4.89 2.89
CA LEU A 249 -12.15 -3.91 2.64
C LEU A 249 -11.59 -3.44 3.98
N PHE A 250 -10.31 -3.67 4.22
CA PHE A 250 -9.56 -3.10 5.33
C PHE A 250 -8.93 -1.79 4.88
N ILE A 251 -9.02 -0.76 5.74
CA ILE A 251 -8.63 0.61 5.40
C ILE A 251 -7.72 1.13 6.50
N THR A 252 -6.52 1.53 6.14
CA THR A 252 -5.60 2.27 7.02
C THR A 252 -5.85 3.77 6.91
N THR A 253 -5.57 4.49 7.99
CA THR A 253 -5.72 5.95 8.07
C THR A 253 -4.56 6.54 8.84
N THR A 254 -4.31 7.86 8.69
CA THR A 254 -3.15 8.51 9.30
C THR A 254 -3.53 9.71 10.17
N ARG A 255 -2.60 10.09 11.06
CA ARG A 255 -2.53 11.37 11.76
C ARG A 255 -1.41 12.27 11.24
N GLU A 256 -0.69 11.84 10.23
CA GLU A 256 0.35 12.66 9.63
C GLU A 256 -0.22 14.03 9.19
N ASN A 257 0.52 15.09 9.46
CA ASN A 257 0.13 16.47 9.15
C ASN A 257 -1.15 16.98 9.87
N MET A 258 -1.57 16.35 10.98
CA MET A 258 -2.65 16.82 11.83
C MET A 258 -2.09 17.59 13.02
N ASP A 259 -2.65 18.77 13.30
CA ASP A 259 -2.39 19.47 14.56
C ASP A 259 -3.23 18.90 15.73
N ALA A 260 -2.97 19.38 16.94
CA ALA A 260 -3.64 18.90 18.15
C ALA A 260 -5.17 19.13 18.13
N ASP A 261 -5.63 20.22 17.55
CA ASP A 261 -7.06 20.56 17.47
C ASP A 261 -7.77 19.65 16.47
N GLU A 262 -7.13 19.36 15.36
CA GLU A 262 -7.64 18.42 14.36
C GLU A 262 -7.68 16.98 14.90
N VAL A 263 -6.63 16.53 15.59
CA VAL A 263 -6.61 15.23 16.29
C VAL A 263 -7.74 15.12 17.31
N ALA A 264 -7.98 16.18 18.11
CA ALA A 264 -9.07 16.20 19.07
C ALA A 264 -10.46 16.16 18.40
N LYS A 265 -10.60 16.78 17.23
CA LYS A 265 -11.84 16.80 16.47
C LYS A 265 -12.13 15.48 15.77
N TYR A 266 -11.09 14.78 15.31
CA TYR A 266 -11.18 13.50 14.59
C TYR A 266 -10.35 12.40 15.29
N PRO A 267 -10.77 12.00 16.50
CA PRO A 267 -9.97 11.12 17.37
C PRO A 267 -9.75 9.70 16.80
N LEU A 268 -10.53 9.29 15.79
CA LEU A 268 -10.40 8.00 15.12
C LEU A 268 -9.34 7.98 14.01
N SER A 269 -8.72 9.12 13.68
CA SER A 269 -7.62 9.20 12.73
C SER A 269 -6.43 8.37 13.21
N GLY A 270 -5.75 7.66 12.31
CA GLY A 270 -4.72 6.67 12.62
C GLY A 270 -5.29 5.28 12.98
N GLY A 271 -6.63 5.13 13.01
CA GLY A 271 -7.30 3.86 13.23
C GLY A 271 -7.35 2.97 11.99
N ILE A 272 -7.65 1.68 12.22
CA ILE A 272 -7.88 0.70 11.16
C ILE A 272 -9.39 0.49 11.03
N PHE A 273 -9.90 0.61 9.82
CA PHE A 273 -11.34 0.48 9.52
C PHE A 273 -11.63 -0.74 8.67
N ILE A 274 -12.88 -1.19 8.72
CA ILE A 274 -13.42 -2.23 7.83
C ILE A 274 -14.66 -1.69 7.11
N LEU A 275 -14.85 -2.16 5.88
CA LEU A 275 -16.00 -1.86 5.06
C LEU A 275 -16.42 -3.13 4.30
N PRO A 276 -17.61 -3.71 4.57
CA PRO A 276 -18.18 -4.75 3.73
C PRO A 276 -18.53 -4.20 2.34
N VAL A 277 -18.13 -4.91 1.30
CA VAL A 277 -18.39 -4.54 -0.10
C VAL A 277 -19.02 -5.69 -0.86
N ASN A 278 -19.63 -5.41 -2.02
CA ASN A 278 -20.37 -6.42 -2.78
C ASN A 278 -19.51 -7.25 -3.74
N VAL A 279 -18.32 -6.72 -4.10
CA VAL A 279 -17.37 -7.37 -5.02
C VAL A 279 -16.21 -7.94 -4.24
N ALA A 280 -15.70 -9.09 -4.67
CA ALA A 280 -14.49 -9.68 -4.09
C ALA A 280 -13.24 -8.99 -4.63
N GLY A 281 -12.23 -8.82 -3.78
CA GLY A 281 -10.93 -8.31 -4.18
C GLY A 281 -9.97 -9.38 -4.67
N MET A 282 -8.90 -8.93 -5.33
CA MET A 282 -7.77 -9.78 -5.67
C MET A 282 -6.96 -10.13 -4.41
N LYS A 283 -6.55 -11.39 -4.28
CA LYS A 283 -5.61 -11.79 -3.24
C LYS A 283 -4.22 -11.23 -3.54
N LYS A 284 -3.55 -10.66 -2.54
CA LYS A 284 -2.13 -10.34 -2.65
C LYS A 284 -1.31 -11.63 -2.71
N SER A 285 -0.40 -11.72 -3.67
CA SER A 285 0.57 -12.82 -3.76
C SER A 285 1.61 -12.71 -2.64
N ARG A 286 2.27 -13.82 -2.32
CA ARG A 286 3.46 -13.81 -1.46
C ARG A 286 4.71 -13.58 -2.30
N PHE A 287 5.74 -13.02 -1.69
CA PHE A 287 7.07 -12.96 -2.32
C PHE A 287 7.66 -14.38 -2.40
N ILE A 288 8.16 -14.74 -3.57
CA ILE A 288 8.77 -16.04 -3.85
C ILE A 288 10.27 -15.85 -4.10
N GLU A 289 11.10 -16.38 -3.20
CA GLU A 289 12.54 -16.49 -3.40
C GLU A 289 12.88 -17.81 -4.07
N ARG A 290 13.70 -17.81 -5.13
CA ARG A 290 14.13 -19.00 -5.89
C ARG A 290 15.64 -19.13 -5.91
#